data_15a00eb5bd01c04eb1fc2367fe209eaf
#
_entry.id   15a00eb5bd01c04eb1fc2367fe209eaf
#
_cell.length_a   1.000
_cell.length_b   1.000
_cell.length_c   1.000
_cell.angle_alpha   90.00
_cell.angle_beta   90.00
_cell.angle_gamma   90.00
#
_symmetry.space_group_name_H-M   'P 1'
#
loop_
_entity.id
_entity.type
_entity.pdbx_description
1 polymer ?
#
loop_
_entity_poly.entity_id
_entity_poly.type
_entity_poly.pdbx_seq_one_letter_code
_entity_poly.pdbx_strand_id
1 'polypeptide(L)'
;QLITYINYSKATQIILGIILSVFIAFTIGAIVQWVSRLILSFDFKRNSNIVSSIFGGIAITSITYFILIKGIKGTSYSEITFDYFQGETINNLIERNALQIIIYLTLIWSLISFFLIEVYRTNIYKIIILVGTFALALAFAGNDLVNFIGVPIAAWQSYEAWTISGIPADQLSMGILSSKVETPNLILFFAGAIMVITLWFSSRAKNVLKTSIDLSDQSEIKEKFKANILAKYLVTFFVGLNSGIQKIVPAKIKEIIETRFAPSNLSLIHI
;
A
#
# COMPACT_ATOMS: atom_id res chain seq x y z
N GLN A 1 -2.47 -24.97 -32.07
CA GLN A 1 -1.23 -24.18 -32.36
C GLN A 1 -1.07 -22.99 -31.39
N LEU A 2 -2.13 -22.23 -31.01
CA LEU A 2 -2.03 -21.12 -30.06
C LEU A 2 -1.59 -21.56 -28.64
N ILE A 3 -1.96 -22.76 -28.23
CA ILE A 3 -1.64 -23.32 -26.91
C ILE A 3 -0.13 -23.50 -26.68
N THR A 4 0.62 -23.76 -27.76
CA THR A 4 2.08 -23.99 -27.72
C THR A 4 2.87 -22.69 -27.44
N TYR A 5 2.29 -21.54 -27.70
CA TYR A 5 2.92 -20.23 -27.48
C TYR A 5 2.66 -19.62 -26.08
N ILE A 6 1.73 -20.22 -25.31
CA ILE A 6 1.42 -19.74 -23.97
C ILE A 6 2.34 -20.41 -22.95
N ASN A 7 3.11 -19.63 -22.22
CA ASN A 7 3.92 -20.12 -21.11
C ASN A 7 3.03 -20.35 -19.86
N TYR A 8 2.43 -21.56 -19.79
CA TYR A 8 1.53 -21.94 -18.68
C TYR A 8 2.22 -21.87 -17.31
N SER A 9 3.50 -22.24 -17.24
CA SER A 9 4.26 -22.16 -15.98
C SER A 9 4.31 -20.74 -15.45
N LYS A 10 4.62 -19.77 -16.33
CA LYS A 10 4.66 -18.36 -15.98
C LYS A 10 3.28 -17.80 -15.60
N ALA A 11 2.25 -18.18 -16.36
CA ALA A 11 0.87 -17.79 -16.08
C ALA A 11 0.40 -18.30 -14.70
N THR A 12 0.68 -19.56 -14.39
CA THR A 12 0.34 -20.18 -13.11
C THR A 12 1.09 -19.51 -11.96
N GLN A 13 2.38 -19.22 -12.10
CA GLN A 13 3.15 -18.49 -11.10
C GLN A 13 2.58 -17.11 -10.82
N ILE A 14 2.15 -16.37 -11.85
CA ILE A 14 1.55 -15.06 -11.71
C ILE A 14 0.22 -15.17 -10.94
N ILE A 15 -0.67 -16.07 -11.34
CA ILE A 15 -1.98 -16.28 -10.70
C ILE A 15 -1.81 -16.67 -9.23
N LEU A 16 -0.95 -17.64 -8.94
CA LEU A 16 -0.66 -18.06 -7.57
C LEU A 16 -0.04 -16.93 -6.75
N GLY A 17 0.86 -16.14 -7.35
CA GLY A 17 1.47 -14.97 -6.73
C GLY A 17 0.43 -13.92 -6.35
N ILE A 18 -0.55 -13.65 -7.21
CA ILE A 18 -1.64 -12.71 -6.92
C ILE A 18 -2.49 -13.21 -5.76
N ILE A 19 -2.95 -14.47 -5.80
CA ILE A 19 -3.79 -15.05 -4.74
C ILE A 19 -3.05 -15.04 -3.41
N LEU A 20 -1.79 -15.47 -3.39
CA LEU A 20 -0.97 -15.51 -2.18
C LEU A 20 -0.72 -14.11 -1.63
N SER A 21 -0.45 -13.13 -2.49
CA SER A 21 -0.22 -11.74 -2.07
C SER A 21 -1.45 -11.13 -1.39
N VAL A 22 -2.64 -11.39 -1.93
CA VAL A 22 -3.91 -10.94 -1.31
C VAL A 22 -4.10 -11.56 0.06
N PHE A 23 -3.87 -12.87 0.19
CA PHE A 23 -3.99 -13.57 1.47
C PHE A 23 -3.00 -13.02 2.52
N ILE A 24 -1.74 -12.84 2.15
CA ILE A 24 -0.70 -12.30 3.03
C ILE A 24 -1.04 -10.86 3.43
N ALA A 25 -1.41 -10.01 2.47
CA ALA A 25 -1.74 -8.61 2.72
C ALA A 25 -2.94 -8.48 3.68
N PHE A 26 -3.98 -9.27 3.47
CA PHE A 26 -5.14 -9.31 4.37
C PHE A 26 -4.75 -9.74 5.79
N THR A 27 -3.97 -10.80 5.91
CA THR A 27 -3.57 -11.34 7.22
C THR A 27 -2.69 -10.35 7.99
N ILE A 28 -1.67 -9.80 7.34
CA ILE A 28 -0.79 -8.81 7.95
C ILE A 28 -1.56 -7.53 8.29
N GLY A 29 -2.42 -7.06 7.38
CA GLY A 29 -3.27 -5.89 7.62
C GLY A 29 -4.19 -6.06 8.83
N ALA A 30 -4.80 -7.23 8.96
CA ALA A 30 -5.65 -7.55 10.12
C ALA A 30 -4.85 -7.56 11.44
N ILE A 31 -3.64 -8.14 11.44
CA ILE A 31 -2.74 -8.14 12.61
C ILE A 31 -2.35 -6.71 12.98
N VAL A 32 -1.90 -5.90 12.00
CA VAL A 32 -1.50 -4.51 12.22
C VAL A 32 -2.67 -3.68 12.74
N GLN A 33 -3.87 -3.87 12.18
CA GLN A 33 -5.07 -3.19 12.65
C GLN A 33 -5.42 -3.59 14.09
N TRP A 34 -5.32 -4.87 14.44
CA TRP A 34 -5.57 -5.35 15.79
C TRP A 34 -4.56 -4.77 16.80
N VAL A 35 -3.26 -4.79 16.47
CA VAL A 35 -2.20 -4.20 17.29
C VAL A 35 -2.39 -2.70 17.46
N SER A 36 -2.67 -1.99 16.36
CA SER A 36 -2.93 -0.54 16.40
C SER A 36 -4.10 -0.21 17.32
N ARG A 37 -5.17 -0.98 17.25
CA ARG A 37 -6.35 -0.80 18.11
C ARG A 37 -6.06 -1.12 19.57
N LEU A 38 -5.22 -2.11 19.84
CA LEU A 38 -4.77 -2.45 21.20
C LEU A 38 -3.96 -1.30 21.81
N ILE A 39 -3.09 -0.64 21.03
CA ILE A 39 -2.25 0.46 21.49
C ILE A 39 -3.08 1.75 21.66
N LEU A 40 -3.88 2.11 20.66
CA LEU A 40 -4.60 3.37 20.63
C LEU A 40 -5.95 3.33 21.37
N SER A 41 -6.48 2.15 21.66
CA SER A 41 -7.84 1.90 22.15
C SER A 41 -8.94 2.48 21.22
N PHE A 42 -10.19 2.32 21.60
CA PHE A 42 -11.31 2.87 20.83
C PHE A 42 -11.37 4.42 20.91
N ASP A 43 -11.04 4.98 22.06
CA ASP A 43 -11.00 6.45 22.28
C ASP A 43 -9.56 6.97 22.12
N PHE A 44 -9.11 7.05 20.88
CA PHE A 44 -7.75 7.52 20.55
C PHE A 44 -7.48 8.97 20.95
N LYS A 45 -8.52 9.78 21.19
CA LYS A 45 -8.36 11.19 21.63
C LYS A 45 -7.88 11.30 23.08
N ARG A 46 -8.05 10.24 23.89
CA ARG A 46 -7.60 10.18 25.29
C ARG A 46 -6.16 9.70 25.44
N ASN A 47 -5.52 9.27 24.36
CA ASN A 47 -4.13 8.86 24.42
C ASN A 47 -3.23 10.05 24.72
N SER A 48 -2.13 9.77 25.45
CA SER A 48 -1.12 10.79 25.71
C SER A 48 -0.46 11.26 24.42
N ASN A 49 -0.01 12.52 24.38
CA ASN A 49 0.69 13.10 23.25
C ASN A 49 1.92 12.28 22.86
N ILE A 50 2.60 11.67 23.84
CA ILE A 50 3.76 10.79 23.62
C ILE A 50 3.38 9.53 22.84
N VAL A 51 2.33 8.82 23.27
CA VAL A 51 1.86 7.59 22.57
C VAL A 51 1.42 7.92 21.15
N SER A 52 0.68 9.00 20.97
CA SER A 52 0.23 9.46 19.65
C SER A 52 1.41 9.86 18.75
N SER A 53 2.46 10.46 19.32
CA SER A 53 3.67 10.87 18.58
C SER A 53 4.50 9.68 18.15
N ILE A 54 4.71 8.71 19.02
CA ILE A 54 5.44 7.47 18.69
C ILE A 54 4.69 6.69 17.63
N PHE A 55 3.37 6.53 17.78
CA PHE A 55 2.55 5.87 16.76
C PHE A 55 2.61 6.62 15.43
N GLY A 56 2.52 7.95 15.44
CA GLY A 56 2.68 8.81 14.28
C GLY A 56 4.04 8.62 13.60
N GLY A 57 5.09 8.59 14.41
CA GLY A 57 6.44 8.35 13.94
C GLY A 57 6.58 7.01 13.22
N ILE A 58 6.12 5.92 13.82
CA ILE A 58 6.16 4.57 13.22
C ILE A 58 5.32 4.51 11.93
N ALA A 59 4.11 5.04 11.96
CA ALA A 59 3.20 5.02 10.82
C ALA A 59 3.76 5.83 9.64
N ILE A 60 4.20 7.08 9.86
CA ILE A 60 4.76 7.92 8.80
C ILE A 60 6.10 7.37 8.30
N THR A 61 6.93 6.79 9.18
CA THR A 61 8.15 6.10 8.75
C THR A 61 7.86 4.95 7.81
N SER A 62 6.89 4.10 8.15
CA SER A 62 6.50 2.98 7.29
C SER A 62 6.04 3.45 5.92
N ILE A 63 5.26 4.53 5.87
CA ILE A 63 4.80 5.15 4.63
C ILE A 63 5.98 5.76 3.85
N THR A 64 6.84 6.53 4.51
CA THR A 64 8.01 7.18 3.89
C THR A 64 8.96 6.14 3.32
N TYR A 65 9.26 5.09 4.08
CA TYR A 65 10.12 3.99 3.63
C TYR A 65 9.52 3.26 2.42
N PHE A 66 8.21 3.02 2.43
CA PHE A 66 7.51 2.47 1.28
C PHE A 66 7.64 3.36 0.04
N ILE A 67 7.47 4.69 0.18
CA ILE A 67 7.64 5.66 -0.91
C ILE A 67 9.07 5.63 -1.43
N LEU A 68 10.08 5.61 -0.56
CA LEU A 68 11.48 5.53 -0.95
C LEU A 68 11.76 4.28 -1.77
N ILE A 69 11.34 3.11 -1.30
CA ILE A 69 11.57 1.85 -2.03
C ILE A 69 10.80 1.82 -3.36
N LYS A 70 9.52 2.17 -3.36
CA LYS A 70 8.67 2.08 -4.56
C LYS A 70 8.86 3.24 -5.51
N GLY A 71 9.14 4.44 -4.99
CA GLY A 71 9.30 5.65 -5.79
C GLY A 71 10.70 5.80 -6.40
N ILE A 72 11.75 5.27 -5.76
CA ILE A 72 13.13 5.37 -6.25
C ILE A 72 13.51 4.17 -7.10
N LYS A 73 13.14 2.96 -6.65
CA LYS A 73 13.51 1.71 -7.34
C LYS A 73 12.98 1.69 -8.78
N GLY A 74 13.91 1.53 -9.72
CA GLY A 74 13.58 1.49 -11.14
C GLY A 74 13.49 2.85 -11.85
N THR A 75 13.75 3.95 -11.15
CA THR A 75 13.94 5.28 -11.76
C THR A 75 15.43 5.54 -12.02
N SER A 76 15.73 6.55 -12.83
CA SER A 76 17.12 7.00 -13.06
C SER A 76 17.80 7.45 -11.75
N TYR A 77 17.01 7.87 -10.76
CA TYR A 77 17.52 8.26 -9.44
C TYR A 77 18.08 7.08 -8.63
N SER A 78 17.64 5.86 -8.88
CA SER A 78 18.14 4.66 -8.18
C SER A 78 19.59 4.34 -8.53
N GLU A 79 20.04 4.78 -9.69
CA GLU A 79 21.37 4.52 -10.25
C GLU A 79 22.37 5.67 -9.99
N ILE A 80 21.90 6.78 -9.39
CA ILE A 80 22.79 7.88 -9.01
C ILE A 80 23.79 7.36 -7.96
N THR A 81 25.05 7.62 -8.21
CA THR A 81 26.17 7.31 -7.31
C THR A 81 26.66 8.60 -6.68
N PHE A 82 27.02 8.55 -5.40
CA PHE A 82 27.70 9.64 -4.72
C PHE A 82 29.13 9.25 -4.37
N ASP A 83 30.09 10.06 -4.71
CA ASP A 83 31.50 9.82 -4.39
C ASP A 83 31.74 9.68 -2.88
N TYR A 84 30.94 10.40 -2.07
CA TYR A 84 31.00 10.32 -0.61
C TYR A 84 30.67 8.91 -0.07
N PHE A 85 29.88 8.12 -0.79
CA PHE A 85 29.52 6.75 -0.44
C PHE A 85 30.26 5.71 -1.30
N GLN A 86 31.50 5.99 -1.65
CA GLN A 86 32.36 5.06 -2.40
C GLN A 86 31.81 4.62 -3.76
N GLY A 87 30.97 5.45 -4.39
CA GLY A 87 30.34 5.13 -5.67
C GLY A 87 29.18 4.13 -5.59
N GLU A 88 28.68 3.83 -4.38
CA GLU A 88 27.46 2.99 -4.25
C GLU A 88 26.22 3.73 -4.78
N THR A 89 25.29 2.98 -5.36
CA THR A 89 24.02 3.53 -5.83
C THR A 89 23.06 3.79 -4.67
N ILE A 90 22.16 4.76 -4.84
CA ILE A 90 21.12 5.08 -3.83
C ILE A 90 20.34 3.83 -3.44
N ASN A 91 19.98 2.98 -4.42
CA ASN A 91 19.22 1.76 -4.15
C ASN A 91 19.99 0.81 -3.20
N ASN A 92 21.27 0.57 -3.47
CA ASN A 92 22.10 -0.29 -2.64
C ASN A 92 22.29 0.29 -1.23
N LEU A 93 22.46 1.61 -1.12
CA LEU A 93 22.56 2.29 0.17
C LEU A 93 21.30 2.13 1.02
N ILE A 94 20.11 2.27 0.40
CA ILE A 94 18.83 2.10 1.09
C ILE A 94 18.64 0.64 1.53
N GLU A 95 18.95 -0.33 0.68
CA GLU A 95 18.77 -1.75 1.00
C GLU A 95 19.76 -2.21 2.09
N ARG A 96 21.04 -1.81 1.99
CA ARG A 96 22.08 -2.17 2.95
C ARG A 96 21.86 -1.55 4.33
N ASN A 97 21.39 -0.31 4.39
CA ASN A 97 21.21 0.42 5.64
C ASN A 97 19.74 0.53 6.07
N ALA A 98 18.87 -0.35 5.57
CA ALA A 98 17.43 -0.30 5.78
C ALA A 98 17.03 -0.13 7.26
N LEU A 99 17.61 -0.92 8.15
CA LEU A 99 17.33 -0.85 9.58
C LEU A 99 17.71 0.50 10.19
N GLN A 100 18.88 1.02 9.85
CA GLN A 100 19.35 2.32 10.35
C GLN A 100 18.45 3.44 9.84
N ILE A 101 18.10 3.41 8.55
CA ILE A 101 17.19 4.39 7.94
C ILE A 101 15.83 4.37 8.64
N ILE A 102 15.26 3.19 8.90
CA ILE A 102 13.99 3.05 9.61
C ILE A 102 14.08 3.62 11.02
N ILE A 103 15.15 3.35 11.76
CA ILE A 103 15.34 3.87 13.12
C ILE A 103 15.44 5.40 13.10
N TYR A 104 16.29 5.96 12.24
CA TYR A 104 16.45 7.43 12.15
C TYR A 104 15.16 8.11 11.69
N LEU A 105 14.48 7.58 10.68
CA LEU A 105 13.19 8.11 10.24
C LEU A 105 12.14 8.04 11.36
N THR A 106 12.10 6.94 12.12
CA THR A 106 11.15 6.81 13.24
C THR A 106 11.41 7.86 14.31
N LEU A 107 12.67 8.10 14.66
CA LEU A 107 13.03 9.15 15.62
C LEU A 107 12.62 10.54 15.11
N ILE A 108 13.00 10.87 13.87
CA ILE A 108 12.70 12.17 13.25
C ILE A 108 11.18 12.38 13.16
N TRP A 109 10.44 11.42 12.62
CA TRP A 109 8.99 11.55 12.49
C TRP A 109 8.26 11.54 13.83
N SER A 110 8.77 10.84 14.85
CA SER A 110 8.20 10.92 16.20
C SER A 110 8.40 12.29 16.82
N LEU A 111 9.58 12.91 16.65
CA LEU A 111 9.85 14.27 17.11
C LEU A 111 8.98 15.30 16.37
N ILE A 112 8.87 15.19 15.05
CA ILE A 112 7.99 16.07 14.24
C ILE A 112 6.53 15.88 14.67
N SER A 113 6.07 14.65 14.86
CA SER A 113 4.71 14.37 15.32
C SER A 113 4.44 14.96 16.69
N PHE A 114 5.40 14.84 17.62
CA PHE A 114 5.29 15.46 18.95
C PHE A 114 5.18 16.97 18.85
N PHE A 115 6.02 17.61 18.05
CA PHE A 115 5.98 19.05 17.84
C PHE A 115 4.64 19.51 17.22
N LEU A 116 4.13 18.78 16.22
CA LEU A 116 2.84 19.08 15.59
C LEU A 116 1.66 18.94 16.56
N ILE A 117 1.70 17.96 17.45
CA ILE A 117 0.65 17.76 18.47
C ILE A 117 0.73 18.86 19.54
N GLU A 118 1.93 19.12 20.07
CA GLU A 118 2.12 20.00 21.23
C GLU A 118 1.98 21.48 20.87
N VAL A 119 2.63 21.92 19.79
CA VAL A 119 2.66 23.31 19.37
C VAL A 119 1.44 23.70 18.52
N TYR A 120 1.16 22.90 17.48
CA TYR A 120 0.07 23.21 16.56
C TYR A 120 -1.25 22.56 16.93
N ARG A 121 -1.29 21.75 17.98
CA ARG A 121 -2.47 20.99 18.42
C ARG A 121 -3.16 20.23 17.29
N THR A 122 -2.37 19.76 16.34
CA THR A 122 -2.86 19.09 15.13
C THR A 122 -3.20 17.64 15.43
N ASN A 123 -4.25 17.16 14.79
CA ASN A 123 -4.59 15.74 14.87
C ASN A 123 -3.66 14.92 13.96
N ILE A 124 -2.66 14.27 14.56
CA ILE A 124 -1.66 13.49 13.84
C ILE A 124 -2.27 12.33 13.03
N TYR A 125 -3.39 11.76 13.48
CA TYR A 125 -4.06 10.68 12.78
C TYR A 125 -4.61 11.12 11.42
N LYS A 126 -5.09 12.36 11.31
CA LYS A 126 -5.51 12.93 10.01
C LYS A 126 -4.33 13.08 9.07
N ILE A 127 -3.16 13.46 9.57
CA ILE A 127 -1.93 13.59 8.79
C ILE A 127 -1.50 12.20 8.29
N ILE A 128 -1.50 11.19 9.17
CA ILE A 128 -1.18 9.80 8.80
C ILE A 128 -2.08 9.31 7.66
N ILE A 129 -3.39 9.53 7.78
CA ILE A 129 -4.35 9.13 6.74
C ILE A 129 -4.07 9.88 5.43
N LEU A 130 -3.80 11.17 5.47
CA LEU A 130 -3.52 11.98 4.28
C LEU A 130 -2.24 11.49 3.58
N VAL A 131 -1.15 11.31 4.33
CA VAL A 131 0.13 10.83 3.79
C VAL A 131 0.01 9.39 3.30
N GLY A 132 -0.72 8.53 4.03
CA GLY A 132 -1.01 7.16 3.62
C GLY A 132 -1.83 7.09 2.33
N THR A 133 -2.85 7.93 2.20
CA THR A 133 -3.65 8.04 0.96
C THR A 133 -2.80 8.50 -0.22
N PHE A 134 -1.93 9.48 0.01
CA PHE A 134 -0.98 9.94 -1.02
C PHE A 134 -0.03 8.81 -1.46
N ALA A 135 0.57 8.08 -0.51
CA ALA A 135 1.46 6.97 -0.82
C ALA A 135 0.76 5.84 -1.58
N LEU A 136 -0.48 5.53 -1.19
CA LEU A 136 -1.30 4.54 -1.87
C LEU A 136 -1.63 4.99 -3.30
N ALA A 137 -2.03 6.24 -3.47
CA ALA A 137 -2.28 6.84 -4.78
C ALA A 137 -1.04 6.80 -5.68
N LEU A 138 0.14 7.11 -5.13
CA LEU A 138 1.41 7.04 -5.84
C LEU A 138 1.73 5.61 -6.30
N ALA A 139 1.51 4.61 -5.43
CA ALA A 139 1.75 3.21 -5.77
C ALA A 139 0.78 2.72 -6.86
N PHE A 140 -0.49 3.06 -6.77
CA PHE A 140 -1.48 2.72 -7.80
C PHE A 140 -1.20 3.43 -9.12
N ALA A 141 -0.92 4.74 -9.08
CA ALA A 141 -0.63 5.50 -10.30
C ALA A 141 0.56 4.91 -11.06
N GLY A 142 1.64 4.55 -10.36
CA GLY A 142 2.80 3.92 -10.97
C GLY A 142 2.48 2.58 -11.62
N ASN A 143 1.67 1.74 -10.97
CA ASN A 143 1.27 0.45 -11.50
C ASN A 143 0.29 0.58 -12.68
N ASP A 144 -0.73 1.41 -12.53
CA ASP A 144 -1.76 1.59 -13.56
C ASP A 144 -1.20 2.28 -14.82
N LEU A 145 -0.27 3.22 -14.64
CA LEU A 145 0.39 3.89 -15.75
C LEU A 145 1.23 2.92 -16.60
N VAL A 146 1.94 1.98 -15.94
CA VAL A 146 2.69 0.94 -16.64
C VAL A 146 1.76 0.03 -17.44
N ASN A 147 0.62 -0.36 -16.88
CA ASN A 147 -0.36 -1.20 -17.60
C ASN A 147 -1.03 -0.45 -18.75
N PHE A 148 -1.24 0.84 -18.61
CA PHE A 148 -1.90 1.67 -19.63
C PHE A 148 -0.98 2.03 -20.79
N ILE A 149 0.29 2.36 -20.52
CA ILE A 149 1.25 2.85 -21.52
C ILE A 149 2.31 1.82 -21.88
N GLY A 150 2.71 0.96 -20.97
CA GLY A 150 3.85 0.07 -21.17
C GLY A 150 3.68 -0.85 -22.36
N VAL A 151 2.49 -1.43 -22.55
CA VAL A 151 2.22 -2.33 -23.68
C VAL A 151 2.26 -1.60 -25.03
N PRO A 152 1.58 -0.46 -25.24
CA PRO A 152 1.71 0.33 -26.47
C PRO A 152 3.15 0.76 -26.78
N ILE A 153 3.91 1.17 -25.77
CA ILE A 153 5.31 1.59 -25.97
C ILE A 153 6.20 0.40 -26.30
N ALA A 154 6.04 -0.71 -25.63
CA ALA A 154 6.76 -1.94 -25.97
C ALA A 154 6.46 -2.40 -27.41
N ALA A 155 5.20 -2.29 -27.85
CA ALA A 155 4.82 -2.59 -29.21
C ALA A 155 5.48 -1.61 -30.21
N TRP A 156 5.50 -0.32 -29.91
CA TRP A 156 6.17 0.68 -30.73
C TRP A 156 7.66 0.42 -30.86
N GLN A 157 8.34 0.18 -29.75
CA GLN A 157 9.78 -0.10 -29.75
C GLN A 157 10.12 -1.43 -30.44
N SER A 158 9.26 -2.43 -30.32
CA SER A 158 9.39 -3.67 -31.07
C SER A 158 9.30 -3.45 -32.59
N TYR A 159 8.37 -2.61 -33.00
CA TYR A 159 8.22 -2.23 -34.41
C TYR A 159 9.43 -1.44 -34.91
N GLU A 160 9.92 -0.48 -34.15
CA GLU A 160 11.10 0.32 -34.47
C GLU A 160 12.36 -0.59 -34.58
N ALA A 161 12.56 -1.48 -33.62
CA ALA A 161 13.66 -2.44 -33.64
C ALA A 161 13.59 -3.38 -34.87
N TRP A 162 12.39 -3.81 -35.20
CA TRP A 162 12.17 -4.62 -36.40
C TRP A 162 12.49 -3.87 -37.69
N THR A 163 12.02 -2.64 -37.85
CA THR A 163 12.26 -1.82 -39.04
C THR A 163 13.75 -1.51 -39.25
N ILE A 164 14.48 -1.28 -38.15
CA ILE A 164 15.92 -1.01 -38.19
C ILE A 164 16.72 -2.29 -38.50
N SER A 165 16.27 -3.45 -38.02
CA SER A 165 17.01 -4.71 -38.19
C SER A 165 17.06 -5.22 -39.63
N GLY A 166 16.06 -4.90 -40.46
CA GLY A 166 15.91 -5.43 -41.81
C GLY A 166 15.68 -6.96 -41.88
N ILE A 167 15.49 -7.63 -40.75
CA ILE A 167 15.26 -9.09 -40.68
C ILE A 167 13.75 -9.35 -40.81
N PRO A 168 13.33 -10.44 -41.48
CA PRO A 168 11.93 -10.84 -41.50
C PRO A 168 11.36 -11.02 -40.07
N ALA A 169 10.10 -10.62 -39.88
CA ALA A 169 9.49 -10.61 -38.54
C ALA A 169 9.42 -11.96 -37.84
N ASP A 170 9.37 -13.06 -38.63
CA ASP A 170 9.35 -14.43 -38.14
C ASP A 170 10.73 -14.95 -37.65
N GLN A 171 11.80 -14.24 -37.99
CA GLN A 171 13.18 -14.58 -37.63
C GLN A 171 13.78 -13.65 -36.57
N LEU A 172 13.13 -12.54 -36.30
CA LEU A 172 13.62 -11.57 -35.31
C LEU A 172 13.31 -12.01 -33.90
N SER A 173 14.34 -12.22 -33.10
CA SER A 173 14.18 -12.41 -31.65
C SER A 173 14.01 -11.07 -30.95
N MET A 174 12.93 -10.91 -30.20
CA MET A 174 12.63 -9.68 -29.41
C MET A 174 13.43 -9.59 -28.10
N GLY A 175 14.72 -9.94 -28.15
CA GLY A 175 15.63 -9.83 -27.00
C GLY A 175 15.72 -8.41 -26.40
N ILE A 176 15.42 -7.39 -27.19
CA ILE A 176 15.38 -5.99 -26.75
C ILE A 176 14.32 -5.74 -25.65
N LEU A 177 13.25 -6.53 -25.63
CA LEU A 177 12.21 -6.45 -24.58
C LEU A 177 12.58 -7.20 -23.29
N SER A 178 13.68 -7.95 -23.28
CA SER A 178 14.18 -8.61 -22.08
C SER A 178 14.91 -7.64 -21.13
N SER A 179 15.37 -6.52 -21.67
CA SER A 179 15.96 -5.41 -20.89
C SER A 179 14.90 -4.38 -20.51
N LYS A 180 15.26 -3.50 -19.59
CA LYS A 180 14.39 -2.39 -19.18
C LYS A 180 14.13 -1.45 -20.37
N VAL A 181 12.86 -1.32 -20.71
CA VAL A 181 12.40 -0.46 -21.80
C VAL A 181 12.19 0.95 -21.24
N GLU A 182 12.95 1.93 -21.73
CA GLU A 182 12.79 3.32 -21.31
C GLU A 182 11.58 3.95 -21.98
N THR A 183 10.71 4.54 -21.18
CA THR A 183 9.53 5.25 -21.67
C THR A 183 9.83 6.75 -21.72
N PRO A 184 9.61 7.43 -22.85
CA PRO A 184 9.82 8.87 -22.95
C PRO A 184 8.99 9.65 -21.93
N ASN A 185 9.64 10.55 -21.18
CA ASN A 185 9.00 11.31 -20.09
C ASN A 185 7.77 12.12 -20.54
N LEU A 186 7.78 12.64 -21.76
CA LEU A 186 6.64 13.37 -22.33
C LEU A 186 5.40 12.48 -22.47
N ILE A 187 5.58 11.25 -22.90
CA ILE A 187 4.47 10.30 -23.08
C ILE A 187 3.91 9.92 -21.70
N LEU A 188 4.78 9.70 -20.71
CA LEU A 188 4.37 9.46 -19.32
C LEU A 188 3.58 10.63 -18.75
N PHE A 189 4.04 11.86 -18.99
CA PHE A 189 3.35 13.07 -18.54
C PHE A 189 1.95 13.20 -19.14
N PHE A 190 1.82 13.08 -20.46
CA PHE A 190 0.51 13.20 -21.12
C PHE A 190 -0.44 12.06 -20.71
N ALA A 191 0.05 10.86 -20.59
CA ALA A 191 -0.77 9.73 -20.14
C ALA A 191 -1.23 9.91 -18.70
N GLY A 192 -0.33 10.34 -17.81
CA GLY A 192 -0.69 10.67 -16.44
C GLY A 192 -1.73 11.80 -16.38
N ALA A 193 -1.56 12.84 -17.17
CA ALA A 193 -2.52 13.94 -17.26
C ALA A 193 -3.89 13.48 -17.73
N ILE A 194 -3.96 12.68 -18.81
CA ILE A 194 -5.22 12.09 -19.31
C ILE A 194 -5.87 11.21 -18.25
N MET A 195 -5.08 10.39 -17.56
CA MET A 195 -5.59 9.53 -16.48
C MET A 195 -6.19 10.35 -15.34
N VAL A 196 -5.52 11.40 -14.88
CA VAL A 196 -6.02 12.28 -13.82
C VAL A 196 -7.32 12.95 -14.25
N ILE A 197 -7.36 13.53 -15.44
CA ILE A 197 -8.56 14.19 -15.99
C ILE A 197 -9.72 13.19 -16.09
N THR A 198 -9.46 12.01 -16.64
CA THR A 198 -10.49 10.97 -16.81
C THR A 198 -11.05 10.51 -15.45
N LEU A 199 -10.19 10.25 -14.46
CA LEU A 199 -10.62 9.85 -13.12
C LEU A 199 -11.38 10.96 -12.40
N TRP A 200 -10.96 12.21 -12.57
CA TRP A 200 -11.63 13.36 -11.95
C TRP A 200 -13.07 13.53 -12.42
N PHE A 201 -13.32 13.33 -13.70
CA PHE A 201 -14.65 13.45 -14.30
C PHE A 201 -15.46 12.15 -14.28
N SER A 202 -14.86 11.02 -13.92
CA SER A 202 -15.51 9.72 -13.93
C SER A 202 -16.51 9.57 -12.78
N SER A 203 -17.79 9.44 -13.11
CA SER A 203 -18.82 9.11 -12.12
C SER A 203 -18.61 7.71 -11.50
N ARG A 204 -18.03 6.77 -12.26
CA ARG A 204 -17.72 5.42 -11.77
C ARG A 204 -16.63 5.45 -10.71
N ALA A 205 -15.56 6.21 -10.92
CA ALA A 205 -14.50 6.39 -9.94
C ALA A 205 -15.02 7.02 -8.63
N LYS A 206 -15.90 8.02 -8.73
CA LYS A 206 -16.56 8.63 -7.56
C LYS A 206 -17.42 7.62 -6.80
N ASN A 207 -18.13 6.73 -7.49
CA ASN A 207 -18.94 5.70 -6.85
C ASN A 207 -18.07 4.66 -6.12
N VAL A 208 -16.92 4.27 -6.69
CA VAL A 208 -15.97 3.38 -6.01
C VAL A 208 -15.42 4.05 -4.75
N LEU A 209 -15.03 5.33 -4.84
CA LEU A 209 -14.56 6.09 -3.68
C LEU A 209 -15.63 6.18 -2.60
N LYS A 210 -16.88 6.49 -2.97
CA LYS A 210 -18.01 6.52 -2.03
C LYS A 210 -18.22 5.16 -1.35
N THR A 211 -18.17 4.07 -2.11
CA THR A 211 -18.29 2.72 -1.54
C THR A 211 -17.14 2.41 -0.57
N SER A 212 -15.91 2.81 -0.89
CA SER A 212 -14.75 2.63 0.01
C SER A 212 -14.91 3.43 1.30
N ILE A 213 -15.43 4.66 1.23
CA ILE A 213 -15.73 5.48 2.40
C ILE A 213 -16.85 4.85 3.24
N ASP A 214 -17.92 4.43 2.60
CA ASP A 214 -19.06 3.77 3.27
C ASP A 214 -18.63 2.47 3.99
N LEU A 215 -17.68 1.70 3.40
CA LEU A 215 -17.15 0.48 4.02
C LEU A 215 -16.18 0.76 5.17
N SER A 216 -15.55 1.91 5.21
CA SER A 216 -14.66 2.33 6.31
C SER A 216 -15.41 3.00 7.47
N ASP A 217 -16.66 3.37 7.27
CA ASP A 217 -17.51 3.93 8.32
C ASP A 217 -17.93 2.84 9.31
N GLN A 218 -17.67 3.06 10.59
CA GLN A 218 -18.00 2.14 11.70
C GLN A 218 -19.34 2.47 12.37
N SER A 219 -20.10 3.43 11.81
CA SER A 219 -21.45 3.71 12.28
C SER A 219 -22.41 2.55 11.90
N GLU A 220 -23.47 2.35 12.69
CA GLU A 220 -24.50 1.32 12.44
C GLU A 220 -25.30 1.63 11.17
N ILE A 221 -24.66 1.55 10.02
CA ILE A 221 -25.32 1.69 8.72
C ILE A 221 -25.84 0.31 8.31
N LYS A 222 -27.08 0.23 7.85
CA LYS A 222 -27.65 -0.98 7.29
C LYS A 222 -26.73 -1.54 6.21
N GLU A 223 -26.25 -2.76 6.39
CA GLU A 223 -25.40 -3.45 5.44
C GLU A 223 -26.05 -3.46 4.05
N LYS A 224 -25.36 -2.90 3.07
CA LYS A 224 -25.79 -2.86 1.66
C LYS A 224 -25.78 -4.23 1.00
N PHE A 225 -24.94 -5.13 1.50
CA PHE A 225 -24.71 -6.43 0.88
C PHE A 225 -25.06 -7.56 1.84
N LYS A 226 -25.82 -8.55 1.34
CA LYS A 226 -26.05 -9.78 2.09
C LYS A 226 -24.77 -10.61 2.14
N ALA A 227 -24.45 -11.16 3.31
CA ALA A 227 -23.27 -12.00 3.49
C ALA A 227 -23.33 -13.22 2.54
N ASN A 228 -22.28 -13.40 1.74
CA ASN A 228 -22.10 -14.56 0.88
C ASN A 228 -21.88 -15.82 1.75
N ILE A 229 -22.24 -16.98 1.22
CA ILE A 229 -22.07 -18.29 1.86
C ILE A 229 -20.61 -18.48 2.32
N LEU A 230 -19.64 -18.17 1.44
CA LEU A 230 -18.22 -18.27 1.76
C LEU A 230 -17.84 -17.34 2.93
N ALA A 231 -18.33 -16.10 2.95
CA ALA A 231 -18.08 -15.16 4.05
C ALA A 231 -18.64 -15.69 5.38
N LYS A 232 -19.83 -16.31 5.38
CA LYS A 232 -20.40 -16.93 6.59
C LYS A 232 -19.51 -18.06 7.14
N TYR A 233 -19.03 -18.95 6.26
CA TYR A 233 -18.13 -20.03 6.69
C TYR A 233 -16.82 -19.50 7.26
N LEU A 234 -16.22 -18.49 6.61
CA LEU A 234 -15.00 -17.84 7.10
C LEU A 234 -15.23 -17.19 8.46
N VAL A 235 -16.31 -16.44 8.64
CA VAL A 235 -16.64 -15.84 9.94
C VAL A 235 -16.82 -16.90 11.00
N THR A 236 -17.60 -17.96 10.73
CA THR A 236 -17.81 -19.07 11.67
C THR A 236 -16.50 -19.74 12.06
N PHE A 237 -15.60 -19.96 11.08
CA PHE A 237 -14.27 -20.52 11.32
C PHE A 237 -13.44 -19.61 12.24
N PHE A 238 -13.36 -18.31 11.96
CA PHE A 238 -12.60 -17.37 12.78
C PHE A 238 -13.21 -17.15 14.17
N VAL A 239 -14.53 -17.16 14.30
CA VAL A 239 -15.21 -17.13 15.60
C VAL A 239 -14.89 -18.38 16.41
N GLY A 240 -14.87 -19.56 15.77
CA GLY A 240 -14.46 -20.82 16.40
C GLY A 240 -13.02 -20.79 16.86
N LEU A 241 -12.09 -20.29 16.03
CA LEU A 241 -10.69 -20.09 16.41
C LEU A 241 -10.55 -19.12 17.59
N ASN A 242 -11.24 -18.00 17.55
CA ASN A 242 -11.22 -17.02 18.63
C ASN A 242 -11.72 -17.60 19.95
N SER A 243 -12.81 -18.38 19.93
CA SER A 243 -13.33 -19.07 21.13
C SER A 243 -12.33 -20.07 21.72
N GLY A 244 -11.55 -20.75 20.87
CA GLY A 244 -10.44 -21.62 21.28
C GLY A 244 -9.30 -20.84 21.93
N ILE A 245 -8.87 -19.76 21.31
CA ILE A 245 -7.82 -18.87 21.82
C ILE A 245 -8.21 -18.26 23.17
N GLN A 246 -9.45 -17.80 23.29
CA GLN A 246 -9.96 -17.21 24.54
C GLN A 246 -9.92 -18.16 25.74
N LYS A 247 -9.94 -19.49 25.53
CA LYS A 247 -9.79 -20.46 26.61
C LYS A 247 -8.35 -20.56 27.12
N ILE A 248 -7.37 -20.22 26.30
CA ILE A 248 -5.95 -20.30 26.59
C ILE A 248 -5.41 -18.99 27.18
N VAL A 249 -6.03 -17.86 26.83
CA VAL A 249 -5.60 -16.53 27.25
C VAL A 249 -5.93 -16.30 28.73
N PRO A 250 -4.95 -15.89 29.56
CA PRO A 250 -5.18 -15.57 30.99
C PRO A 250 -6.25 -14.48 31.16
N ALA A 251 -7.07 -14.59 32.21
CA ALA A 251 -8.19 -13.67 32.46
C ALA A 251 -7.77 -12.18 32.48
N LYS A 252 -6.59 -11.90 33.05
CA LYS A 252 -6.03 -10.53 33.10
C LYS A 252 -5.76 -9.91 31.74
N ILE A 253 -5.27 -10.71 30.78
CA ILE A 253 -5.01 -10.27 29.40
C ILE A 253 -6.34 -10.09 28.67
N LYS A 254 -7.30 -10.96 28.90
CA LYS A 254 -8.64 -10.87 28.33
C LYS A 254 -9.34 -9.58 28.76
N GLU A 255 -9.29 -9.24 30.04
CA GLU A 255 -9.85 -8.00 30.57
C GLU A 255 -9.22 -6.75 29.93
N ILE A 256 -7.88 -6.73 29.76
CA ILE A 256 -7.18 -5.65 29.08
C ILE A 256 -7.65 -5.52 27.62
N ILE A 257 -7.75 -6.63 26.89
CA ILE A 257 -8.20 -6.62 25.50
C ILE A 257 -9.66 -6.09 25.42
N GLU A 258 -10.55 -6.64 26.22
CA GLU A 258 -11.97 -6.24 26.25
C GLU A 258 -12.12 -4.74 26.56
N THR A 259 -11.40 -4.23 27.54
CA THR A 259 -11.41 -2.80 27.89
C THR A 259 -10.89 -1.91 26.76
N ARG A 260 -9.84 -2.35 26.05
CA ARG A 260 -9.26 -1.60 24.93
C ARG A 260 -10.13 -1.61 23.68
N PHE A 261 -10.91 -2.66 23.48
CA PHE A 261 -11.80 -2.81 22.32
C PHE A 261 -13.25 -2.38 22.62
N ALA A 262 -13.60 -2.10 23.86
CA ALA A 262 -14.93 -1.59 24.20
C ALA A 262 -15.16 -0.22 23.57
N PRO A 263 -16.32 0.03 22.93
CA PRO A 263 -16.71 1.36 22.51
C PRO A 263 -16.82 2.26 23.76
N SER A 264 -16.26 3.45 23.67
CA SER A 264 -16.47 4.43 24.75
C SER A 264 -17.96 4.77 24.81
N ASN A 265 -18.57 4.61 25.97
CA ASN A 265 -19.97 5.01 26.22
C ASN A 265 -20.09 6.56 26.19
N LEU A 266 -19.82 7.17 25.04
CA LEU A 266 -19.97 8.62 24.81
C LEU A 266 -21.41 9.04 24.55
N SER A 267 -22.38 8.09 24.59
CA SER A 267 -23.80 8.39 24.38
C SER A 267 -24.49 9.06 25.59
N LEU A 268 -23.80 9.29 26.71
CA LEU A 268 -24.40 9.86 27.92
C LEU A 268 -23.88 11.25 28.30
N ILE A 269 -23.07 11.90 27.47
CA ILE A 269 -22.72 13.31 27.66
C ILE A 269 -23.12 14.08 26.40
N HIS A 270 -24.40 14.07 26.13
CA HIS A 270 -25.06 15.13 25.42
C HIS A 270 -25.84 15.94 26.46
N ILE A 271 -25.24 17.00 26.88
CA ILE A 271 -25.96 18.27 27.14
C ILE A 271 -24.94 19.37 26.99
#